data_ac14724737bdf66826e0fc998eaa09f4
#
_entry.id   ac14724737bdf66826e0fc998eaa09f4
#
_cell.length_a   1.000
_cell.length_b   1.000
_cell.length_c   1.000
_cell.angle_alpha   90.00
_cell.angle_beta   90.00
_cell.angle_gamma   90.00
#
_symmetry.space_group_name_H-M   'P 1'
#
loop_
_entity.id
_entity.type
_entity.pdbx_description
1 polymer ?
#
loop_
_entity_poly.entity_id
_entity_poly.type
_entity_poly.pdbx_seq_one_letter_code
_entity_poly.pdbx_strand_id
1 'polypeptide(L)'
;MKSFLDSKITSPLVHRLDSEKTLNFKKYQKKFEDLYKNELSSSSFKKSFFNIFTDVNACPYCNRNFINPIYKAKQLGKDYKKWSPDIEHFYPKSIYPFLSLSISNLLPSCTFCNKIKSNYDTYETCKSPYEMKDNDISFKFLPLDNQKRLISVESKNNIKNIELFNLDDLYHDVHSNYVNNIFLNINKNPIENRKYLKKFFSLSLDTQDKLYKKKFCNYYQERDFNKQPLSKMTKDLFFHIKENELK
;
A
#
# COMPACT_ATOMS: atom_id res chain seq x y z
N MET A 1 -6.00 -11.69 18.35
CA MET A 1 -5.07 -10.64 17.93
C MET A 1 -5.67 -9.21 18.03
N LYS A 2 -6.99 -9.04 18.02
CA LYS A 2 -7.67 -7.77 18.27
C LYS A 2 -7.48 -7.18 19.67
N SER A 3 -7.26 -7.99 20.69
CA SER A 3 -7.24 -7.55 22.10
C SER A 3 -5.98 -6.79 22.54
N PHE A 4 -4.91 -6.80 21.76
CA PHE A 4 -3.66 -6.11 22.12
C PHE A 4 -3.61 -4.66 21.60
N LEU A 5 -4.37 -4.35 20.56
CA LEU A 5 -4.47 -2.99 20.01
C LEU A 5 -5.59 -2.16 20.65
N ASP A 6 -6.56 -2.81 21.32
CA ASP A 6 -7.64 -2.15 22.04
C ASP A 6 -7.23 -1.59 23.42
N SER A 7 -6.03 -1.89 23.91
CA SER A 7 -5.49 -1.20 25.08
C SER A 7 -5.05 0.20 24.67
N LYS A 8 -5.85 1.19 24.98
CA LYS A 8 -5.66 2.64 24.81
C LYS A 8 -4.22 3.10 25.09
N ILE A 9 -3.31 2.92 24.15
CA ILE A 9 -2.03 3.64 24.14
C ILE A 9 -2.37 5.02 23.55
N THR A 10 -2.81 5.91 24.39
CA THR A 10 -3.12 7.28 23.98
C THR A 10 -1.82 8.06 23.80
N SER A 11 -1.52 8.48 22.58
CA SER A 11 -0.41 9.35 22.21
C SER A 11 -0.27 10.61 23.11
N PRO A 12 -1.36 11.19 23.67
CA PRO A 12 -1.25 12.30 24.63
C PRO A 12 -0.54 11.98 25.93
N LEU A 13 -0.36 10.70 26.29
CA LEU A 13 0.31 10.32 27.55
C LEU A 13 1.81 10.59 27.53
N VAL A 14 2.46 10.59 26.37
CA VAL A 14 3.91 10.81 26.26
C VAL A 14 4.29 12.26 26.57
N HIS A 15 3.42 13.23 26.30
CA HIS A 15 3.68 14.65 26.53
C HIS A 15 3.34 15.14 27.94
N ARG A 16 2.72 14.31 28.78
CA ARG A 16 2.31 14.66 30.16
C ARG A 16 3.02 13.90 31.25
N LEU A 17 4.09 13.19 30.92
CA LEU A 17 4.89 12.49 31.91
C LEU A 17 5.74 13.51 32.68
N ASP A 18 5.77 13.40 34.02
CA ASP A 18 6.72 14.13 34.85
C ASP A 18 8.17 13.80 34.46
N SER A 19 9.13 14.60 34.94
CA SER A 19 10.54 14.51 34.56
C SER A 19 11.13 13.14 34.80
N GLU A 20 10.73 12.45 35.86
CA GLU A 20 11.23 11.11 36.20
C GLU A 20 10.66 10.04 35.25
N LYS A 21 9.38 10.09 34.95
CA LYS A 21 8.75 9.20 33.94
C LYS A 21 9.32 9.46 32.56
N THR A 22 9.60 10.72 32.21
CA THR A 22 10.25 11.08 30.95
C THR A 22 11.66 10.51 30.84
N LEU A 23 12.43 10.54 31.93
CA LEU A 23 13.78 9.95 31.96
C LEU A 23 13.73 8.42 31.78
N ASN A 24 12.82 7.76 32.51
CA ASN A 24 12.60 6.33 32.36
C ASN A 24 12.14 5.96 30.94
N PHE A 25 11.22 6.72 30.36
CA PHE A 25 10.78 6.53 28.99
C PHE A 25 11.96 6.62 28.01
N LYS A 26 12.81 7.63 28.09
CA LYS A 26 14.00 7.78 27.23
C LYS A 26 14.98 6.60 27.39
N LYS A 27 15.16 6.10 28.60
CA LYS A 27 15.99 4.92 28.86
C LYS A 27 15.44 3.67 28.15
N TYR A 28 14.13 3.42 28.25
CA TYR A 28 13.49 2.31 27.56
C TYR A 28 13.48 2.51 26.04
N GLN A 29 13.20 3.73 25.56
CA GLN A 29 13.29 4.05 24.14
C GLN A 29 14.64 3.68 23.56
N LYS A 30 15.75 4.11 24.19
CA LYS A 30 17.10 3.77 23.78
C LYS A 30 17.32 2.26 23.75
N LYS A 31 16.86 1.53 24.78
CA LYS A 31 16.98 0.06 24.84
C LYS A 31 16.27 -0.63 23.67
N PHE A 32 15.05 -0.18 23.32
CA PHE A 32 14.32 -0.70 22.17
C PHE A 32 14.98 -0.33 20.83
N GLU A 33 15.53 0.88 20.71
CA GLU A 33 16.32 1.28 19.55
C GLU A 33 17.57 0.41 19.35
N ASP A 34 18.27 0.10 20.43
CA ASP A 34 19.47 -0.76 20.39
C ASP A 34 19.11 -2.20 20.02
N LEU A 35 18.02 -2.74 20.57
CA LEU A 35 17.49 -4.05 20.17
C LEU A 35 17.07 -4.06 18.70
N TYR A 36 16.39 -3.02 18.22
CA TYR A 36 16.05 -2.88 16.82
C TYR A 36 17.29 -2.89 15.92
N LYS A 37 18.32 -2.10 16.27
CA LYS A 37 19.57 -2.04 15.50
C LYS A 37 20.30 -3.37 15.46
N ASN A 38 20.35 -4.08 16.58
CA ASN A 38 21.09 -5.33 16.68
C ASN A 38 20.38 -6.51 16.02
N GLU A 39 19.07 -6.61 16.20
CA GLU A 39 18.27 -7.77 15.77
C GLU A 39 17.60 -7.55 14.39
N LEU A 40 16.80 -6.51 14.29
CA LEU A 40 15.91 -6.30 13.13
C LEU A 40 16.59 -5.67 11.91
N SER A 41 17.73 -4.97 12.09
CA SER A 41 18.51 -4.48 10.95
C SER A 41 19.44 -5.54 10.33
N SER A 42 19.56 -6.70 10.96
CA SER A 42 20.38 -7.79 10.44
C SER A 42 19.90 -8.30 9.09
N SER A 43 20.80 -8.77 8.24
CA SER A 43 20.46 -9.33 6.93
C SER A 43 19.65 -10.62 7.04
N SER A 44 19.84 -11.39 8.10
CA SER A 44 19.09 -12.62 8.38
C SER A 44 17.64 -12.32 8.74
N PHE A 45 17.39 -11.33 9.62
CA PHE A 45 16.05 -10.90 9.95
C PHE A 45 15.32 -10.36 8.73
N LYS A 46 15.94 -9.45 7.97
CA LYS A 46 15.35 -8.91 6.75
C LYS A 46 14.93 -10.00 5.78
N LYS A 47 15.77 -11.00 5.56
CA LYS A 47 15.45 -12.14 4.71
C LYS A 47 14.24 -12.93 5.24
N SER A 48 14.21 -13.22 6.54
CA SER A 48 13.10 -13.94 7.18
C SER A 48 11.81 -13.11 7.12
N PHE A 49 11.89 -11.81 7.38
CA PHE A 49 10.76 -10.89 7.29
C PHE A 49 10.15 -10.88 5.89
N PHE A 50 10.93 -10.67 4.83
CA PHE A 50 10.40 -10.66 3.46
C PHE A 50 9.90 -12.03 2.99
N ASN A 51 10.38 -13.12 3.57
CA ASN A 51 9.83 -14.45 3.31
C ASN A 51 8.40 -14.65 3.85
N ILE A 52 7.98 -13.85 4.86
CA ILE A 52 6.59 -13.85 5.32
C ILE A 52 5.67 -13.17 4.31
N PHE A 53 6.20 -12.23 3.54
CA PHE A 53 5.47 -11.40 2.56
C PHE A 53 5.73 -11.79 1.11
N THR A 54 5.87 -13.07 0.81
CA THR A 54 6.19 -13.57 -0.54
C THR A 54 5.18 -13.14 -1.60
N ASP A 55 3.93 -12.96 -1.20
CA ASP A 55 2.83 -12.53 -2.10
C ASP A 55 2.66 -11.01 -2.17
N VAL A 56 3.48 -10.23 -1.43
CA VAL A 56 3.42 -8.76 -1.43
C VAL A 56 4.53 -8.22 -2.32
N ASN A 57 4.23 -8.04 -3.59
CA ASN A 57 5.17 -7.54 -4.61
C ASN A 57 5.04 -6.04 -4.86
N ALA A 58 3.90 -5.45 -4.49
CA ALA A 58 3.65 -4.01 -4.60
C ALA A 58 3.63 -3.35 -3.22
N CYS A 59 4.12 -2.13 -3.12
CA CYS A 59 4.10 -1.37 -1.88
C CYS A 59 2.67 -1.20 -1.35
N PRO A 60 2.36 -1.64 -0.13
CA PRO A 60 1.00 -1.62 0.40
C PRO A 60 0.49 -0.21 0.72
N TYR A 61 1.35 0.80 0.78
CA TYR A 61 0.95 2.19 0.93
C TYR A 61 0.50 2.82 -0.38
N CYS A 62 1.30 2.70 -1.43
CA CYS A 62 0.99 3.37 -2.70
C CYS A 62 0.48 2.43 -3.81
N ASN A 63 0.58 1.11 -3.64
CA ASN A 63 0.27 0.10 -4.68
C ASN A 63 0.87 0.40 -6.07
N ARG A 64 1.98 1.17 -6.13
CA ARG A 64 2.59 1.67 -7.35
C ARG A 64 3.96 1.09 -7.63
N ASN A 65 4.79 0.94 -6.60
CA ASN A 65 6.17 0.51 -6.72
C ASN A 65 6.32 -0.96 -6.39
N PHE A 66 7.13 -1.69 -7.18
CA PHE A 66 7.56 -3.03 -6.80
C PHE A 66 8.47 -2.98 -5.57
N ILE A 67 8.31 -3.98 -4.70
CA ILE A 67 9.08 -4.14 -3.45
C ILE A 67 9.68 -5.54 -3.31
N ASN A 68 10.06 -6.18 -4.42
CA ASN A 68 10.65 -7.50 -4.40
C ASN A 68 12.13 -7.43 -4.00
N PRO A 69 12.56 -8.15 -2.96
CA PRO A 69 13.97 -8.16 -2.55
C PRO A 69 14.84 -8.95 -3.54
N ILE A 70 16.05 -8.46 -3.78
CA ILE A 70 17.08 -9.15 -4.56
C ILE A 70 18.16 -9.64 -3.59
N TYR A 71 18.22 -10.94 -3.35
CA TYR A 71 19.15 -11.54 -2.39
C TYR A 71 20.51 -11.92 -3.00
N LYS A 72 20.55 -12.20 -4.28
CA LYS A 72 21.77 -12.57 -5.02
C LYS A 72 21.80 -11.84 -6.35
N ALA A 73 22.82 -11.05 -6.56
CA ALA A 73 23.12 -10.47 -7.87
C ALA A 73 24.62 -10.58 -8.10
N LYS A 74 25.04 -10.89 -9.31
CA LYS A 74 26.44 -10.83 -9.75
C LYS A 74 26.57 -9.76 -10.79
N GLN A 75 27.55 -8.90 -10.63
CA GLN A 75 27.94 -7.91 -11.62
C GLN A 75 29.41 -8.10 -11.95
N LEU A 76 29.73 -8.37 -13.22
CA LEU A 76 31.08 -8.63 -13.71
C LEU A 76 31.84 -9.69 -12.88
N GLY A 77 31.14 -10.77 -12.51
CA GLY A 77 31.73 -11.90 -11.78
C GLY A 77 31.91 -11.67 -10.27
N LYS A 78 31.59 -10.49 -9.74
CA LYS A 78 31.65 -10.17 -8.31
C LYS A 78 30.26 -10.18 -7.68
N ASP A 79 30.17 -10.57 -6.41
CA ASP A 79 28.92 -10.50 -5.66
C ASP A 79 28.47 -9.05 -5.53
N TYR A 80 27.25 -8.79 -5.99
CA TYR A 80 26.66 -7.46 -5.96
C TYR A 80 25.92 -7.20 -4.65
N LYS A 81 25.82 -5.92 -4.28
CA LYS A 81 25.14 -5.49 -3.07
C LYS A 81 23.66 -5.92 -3.13
N LYS A 82 23.23 -6.70 -2.14
CA LYS A 82 21.83 -7.11 -2.01
C LYS A 82 20.94 -5.88 -1.90
N TRP A 83 19.83 -5.88 -2.63
CA TRP A 83 18.80 -4.87 -2.49
C TRP A 83 17.59 -5.48 -1.77
N SER A 84 17.00 -4.74 -0.86
CA SER A 84 15.73 -5.08 -0.22
C SER A 84 14.89 -3.83 -0.11
N PRO A 85 13.55 -3.96 -0.15
CA PRO A 85 12.65 -2.89 0.26
C PRO A 85 12.93 -2.49 1.70
N ASP A 86 12.33 -1.37 2.12
CA ASP A 86 12.42 -0.93 3.50
C ASP A 86 11.44 -1.71 4.37
N ILE A 87 11.83 -1.92 5.64
CA ILE A 87 10.93 -2.37 6.69
C ILE A 87 10.46 -1.12 7.44
N GLU A 88 9.21 -0.78 7.23
CA GLU A 88 8.60 0.44 7.77
C GLU A 88 7.82 0.16 9.04
N HIS A 89 7.84 1.09 9.99
CA HIS A 89 7.02 1.06 11.20
C HIS A 89 5.76 1.88 10.99
N PHE A 90 4.60 1.25 10.96
CA PHE A 90 3.33 1.99 10.81
C PHE A 90 3.18 3.01 11.92
N TYR A 91 3.29 2.60 13.19
CA TYR A 91 3.44 3.50 14.33
C TYR A 91 4.94 3.81 14.51
N PRO A 92 5.36 5.08 14.38
CA PRO A 92 6.77 5.45 14.39
C PRO A 92 7.48 4.99 15.68
N LYS A 93 8.61 4.32 15.55
CA LYS A 93 9.37 3.81 16.71
C LYS A 93 9.88 4.92 17.63
N SER A 94 10.04 6.14 17.14
CA SER A 94 10.41 7.31 17.93
C SER A 94 9.31 7.74 18.91
N ILE A 95 8.05 7.48 18.56
CA ILE A 95 6.87 7.80 19.38
C ILE A 95 6.39 6.55 20.12
N TYR A 96 6.44 5.39 19.47
CA TYR A 96 5.96 4.10 19.98
C TYR A 96 7.10 3.07 20.07
N PRO A 97 8.12 3.28 20.94
CA PRO A 97 9.31 2.42 20.99
C PRO A 97 8.97 0.96 21.30
N PHE A 98 7.93 0.69 22.11
CA PHE A 98 7.48 -0.66 22.44
C PHE A 98 6.95 -1.45 21.25
N LEU A 99 6.48 -0.75 20.20
CA LEU A 99 6.00 -1.36 18.97
C LEU A 99 7.11 -1.56 17.93
N SER A 100 8.35 -1.10 18.24
CA SER A 100 9.46 -1.17 17.29
C SER A 100 9.86 -2.58 16.89
N LEU A 101 9.58 -3.56 17.77
CA LEU A 101 9.87 -4.99 17.56
C LEU A 101 8.62 -5.81 17.21
N SER A 102 7.47 -5.17 17.14
CA SER A 102 6.21 -5.86 16.85
C SER A 102 6.04 -6.11 15.36
N ILE A 103 5.92 -7.37 14.94
CA ILE A 103 5.68 -7.75 13.54
C ILE A 103 4.40 -7.10 12.98
N SER A 104 3.36 -6.95 13.81
CA SER A 104 2.12 -6.29 13.40
C SER A 104 2.26 -4.79 13.12
N ASN A 105 3.38 -4.19 13.56
CA ASN A 105 3.73 -2.80 13.29
C ASN A 105 4.73 -2.65 12.13
N LEU A 106 5.26 -3.77 11.60
CA LEU A 106 6.26 -3.76 10.53
C LEU A 106 5.61 -4.06 9.19
N LEU A 107 5.95 -3.27 8.18
CA LEU A 107 5.42 -3.38 6.82
C LEU A 107 6.55 -3.37 5.79
N PRO A 108 6.48 -4.22 4.76
CA PRO A 108 7.35 -4.05 3.59
C PRO A 108 6.92 -2.79 2.85
N SER A 109 7.84 -1.89 2.56
CA SER A 109 7.52 -0.60 1.94
C SER A 109 8.54 -0.22 0.88
N CYS A 110 8.12 0.56 -0.12
CA CYS A 110 9.07 1.21 -1.01
C CYS A 110 9.75 2.38 -0.28
N THR A 111 10.99 2.66 -0.65
CA THR A 111 11.81 3.72 -0.03
C THR A 111 11.14 5.10 -0.12
N PHE A 112 10.36 5.34 -1.18
CA PHE A 112 9.61 6.60 -1.34
C PHE A 112 8.57 6.78 -0.24
N CYS A 113 7.68 5.81 -0.05
CA CYS A 113 6.65 5.87 1.00
C CYS A 113 7.27 5.89 2.41
N ASN A 114 8.31 5.10 2.64
CA ASN A 114 9.03 5.09 3.92
C ASN A 114 9.60 6.48 4.24
N LYS A 115 10.25 7.15 3.28
CA LYS A 115 10.80 8.50 3.47
C LYS A 115 9.73 9.56 3.70
N ILE A 116 8.63 9.51 2.94
CA ILE A 116 7.52 10.46 3.11
C ILE A 116 6.90 10.32 4.49
N LYS A 117 6.58 9.09 4.88
CA LYS A 117 5.98 8.84 6.18
C LYS A 117 6.91 9.22 7.33
N SER A 118 8.20 8.88 7.25
CA SER A 118 9.19 9.23 8.27
C SER A 118 8.67 8.98 9.70
N ASN A 119 8.67 9.99 10.55
CA ASN A 119 8.17 9.95 11.93
C ASN A 119 6.74 10.49 12.10
N TYR A 120 5.97 10.57 11.01
CA TYR A 120 4.58 11.01 11.10
C TYR A 120 3.78 10.08 12.01
N ASP A 121 3.07 10.67 13.00
CA ASP A 121 2.20 9.91 13.91
C ASP A 121 0.93 9.48 13.17
N THR A 122 0.82 8.19 12.90
CA THR A 122 -0.31 7.60 12.17
C THR A 122 -1.47 7.22 13.08
N TYR A 123 -1.32 7.38 14.40
CA TYR A 123 -2.37 7.04 15.35
C TYR A 123 -3.62 7.91 15.11
N GLU A 124 -4.79 7.27 15.07
CA GLU A 124 -6.10 7.90 14.84
C GLU A 124 -6.25 8.69 13.53
N THR A 125 -5.18 8.85 12.75
CA THR A 125 -5.22 9.64 11.51
C THR A 125 -5.15 8.79 10.26
N CYS A 126 -4.38 7.71 10.30
CA CYS A 126 -4.16 6.81 9.18
C CYS A 126 -4.65 5.40 9.50
N LYS A 127 -5.01 4.67 8.45
CA LYS A 127 -5.36 3.27 8.56
C LYS A 127 -4.19 2.40 8.13
N SER A 128 -3.86 1.39 8.94
CA SER A 128 -2.80 0.45 8.61
C SER A 128 -3.15 -0.34 7.35
N PRO A 129 -2.19 -0.60 6.44
CA PRO A 129 -2.40 -1.49 5.30
C PRO A 129 -2.93 -2.89 5.67
N TYR A 130 -2.66 -3.37 6.88
CA TYR A 130 -3.22 -4.64 7.39
C TYR A 130 -4.72 -4.58 7.65
N GLU A 131 -5.27 -3.39 7.86
CA GLU A 131 -6.68 -3.15 8.17
C GLU A 131 -7.43 -2.51 7.00
N MET A 132 -6.69 -2.10 5.96
CA MET A 132 -7.25 -1.43 4.79
C MET A 132 -8.20 -2.38 4.05
N LYS A 133 -9.37 -1.87 3.69
CA LYS A 133 -10.37 -2.55 2.87
C LYS A 133 -10.49 -1.91 1.51
N ASP A 134 -11.03 -2.64 0.55
CA ASP A 134 -11.22 -2.18 -0.83
C ASP A 134 -11.89 -0.80 -0.93
N ASN A 135 -12.85 -0.53 -0.04
CA ASN A 135 -13.62 0.72 -0.05
C ASN A 135 -12.97 1.89 0.71
N ASP A 136 -11.83 1.70 1.37
CA ASP A 136 -11.20 2.78 2.16
C ASP A 136 -10.55 3.83 1.25
N ILE A 137 -9.97 3.40 0.13
CA ILE A 137 -9.42 4.26 -0.92
C ILE A 137 -10.01 3.82 -2.25
N SER A 138 -10.44 4.76 -3.07
CA SER A 138 -11.00 4.50 -4.39
C SER A 138 -10.41 5.43 -5.45
N PHE A 139 -10.27 4.90 -6.66
CA PHE A 139 -9.78 5.63 -7.84
C PHE A 139 -10.94 5.86 -8.81
N LYS A 140 -11.05 7.06 -9.32
CA LYS A 140 -12.07 7.44 -10.30
C LYS A 140 -11.46 8.21 -11.45
N PHE A 141 -12.08 8.11 -12.62
CA PHE A 141 -11.78 9.04 -13.70
C PHE A 141 -12.36 10.42 -13.39
N LEU A 142 -11.54 11.45 -13.58
CA LEU A 142 -12.06 12.82 -13.66
C LEU A 142 -12.61 13.08 -15.05
N PRO A 143 -13.75 13.79 -15.17
CA PRO A 143 -14.22 14.28 -16.44
C PRO A 143 -13.20 15.25 -17.03
N LEU A 144 -12.81 15.06 -18.28
CA LEU A 144 -11.83 15.88 -18.95
C LEU A 144 -12.34 16.48 -20.23
N ASP A 145 -11.95 17.73 -20.41
CA ASP A 145 -11.84 18.36 -21.71
C ASP A 145 -10.62 17.81 -22.44
N ASN A 146 -10.85 17.24 -23.63
CA ASN A 146 -9.85 16.95 -24.66
C ASN A 146 -8.56 16.19 -24.26
N GLN A 147 -8.64 14.86 -24.23
CA GLN A 147 -7.55 13.90 -24.48
C GLN A 147 -6.71 13.35 -23.31
N LYS A 148 -6.65 13.94 -22.13
CA LYS A 148 -5.99 13.31 -20.97
C LYS A 148 -7.02 12.88 -19.93
N ARG A 149 -7.09 11.59 -19.62
CA ARG A 149 -7.91 11.11 -18.49
C ARG A 149 -7.11 11.18 -17.22
N LEU A 150 -7.53 12.06 -16.34
CA LEU A 150 -6.93 12.19 -15.02
C LEU A 150 -7.62 11.25 -14.04
N ILE A 151 -6.95 11.01 -12.93
CA ILE A 151 -7.42 10.15 -11.86
C ILE A 151 -7.63 11.02 -10.64
N SER A 152 -8.73 10.84 -9.91
CA SER A 152 -8.86 11.28 -8.54
C SER A 152 -8.74 10.10 -7.59
N VAL A 153 -8.14 10.33 -6.43
CA VAL A 153 -8.03 9.37 -5.34
C VAL A 153 -8.89 9.86 -4.18
N GLU A 154 -9.87 9.06 -3.78
CA GLU A 154 -10.83 9.45 -2.75
C GLU A 154 -10.77 8.49 -1.57
N SER A 155 -10.99 9.01 -0.36
CA SER A 155 -11.18 8.25 0.86
C SER A 155 -12.62 8.34 1.36
N LYS A 156 -13.22 7.23 1.75
CA LYS A 156 -14.58 7.23 2.33
C LYS A 156 -14.62 7.59 3.83
N ASN A 157 -13.54 7.36 4.54
CA ASN A 157 -13.53 7.44 6.02
C ASN A 157 -12.62 8.54 6.55
N ASN A 158 -12.36 9.59 5.77
CA ASN A 158 -11.46 10.70 6.12
C ASN A 158 -10.09 10.24 6.65
N ILE A 159 -9.61 9.09 6.18
CA ILE A 159 -8.27 8.61 6.54
C ILE A 159 -7.23 9.46 5.81
N LYS A 160 -6.22 9.90 6.55
CA LYS A 160 -5.15 10.77 6.02
C LYS A 160 -4.10 10.05 5.19
N ASN A 161 -4.30 8.77 4.86
CA ASN A 161 -3.37 8.02 4.02
C ASN A 161 -3.15 8.67 2.65
N ILE A 162 -4.20 9.23 2.04
CA ILE A 162 -4.11 9.91 0.74
C ILE A 162 -3.22 11.15 0.85
N GLU A 163 -3.49 12.01 1.84
CA GLU A 163 -2.71 13.23 2.08
C GLU A 163 -1.26 12.91 2.46
N LEU A 164 -1.07 11.98 3.43
CA LEU A 164 0.25 11.63 3.94
C LEU A 164 1.19 11.14 2.83
N PHE A 165 0.70 10.30 1.92
CA PHE A 165 1.51 9.74 0.84
C PHE A 165 1.37 10.52 -0.47
N ASN A 166 0.62 11.63 -0.45
CA ASN A 166 0.33 12.46 -1.63
C ASN A 166 -0.14 11.62 -2.82
N LEU A 167 -1.09 10.69 -2.54
CA LEU A 167 -1.49 9.69 -3.54
C LEU A 167 -2.20 10.34 -4.73
N ASP A 168 -2.92 11.44 -4.52
CA ASP A 168 -3.63 12.12 -5.60
C ASP A 168 -2.65 12.63 -6.67
N ASP A 169 -1.66 13.43 -6.27
CA ASP A 169 -0.62 13.91 -7.20
C ASP A 169 0.21 12.78 -7.78
N LEU A 170 0.52 11.75 -6.98
CA LEU A 170 1.27 10.59 -7.44
C LEU A 170 0.61 9.85 -8.60
N TYR A 171 -0.72 9.84 -8.62
CA TYR A 171 -1.49 9.12 -9.61
C TYR A 171 -2.00 10.02 -10.74
N HIS A 172 -2.20 11.32 -10.47
CA HIS A 172 -2.87 12.25 -11.35
C HIS A 172 -2.30 12.25 -12.78
N ASP A 173 -1.05 12.64 -12.94
CA ASP A 173 -0.45 12.81 -14.27
C ASP A 173 0.41 11.62 -14.74
N VAL A 174 1.01 10.89 -13.79
CA VAL A 174 2.04 9.90 -14.11
C VAL A 174 1.47 8.68 -14.84
N HIS A 175 0.22 8.34 -14.56
CA HIS A 175 -0.41 7.14 -15.12
C HIS A 175 -1.42 7.40 -16.23
N SER A 176 -1.49 8.63 -16.75
CA SER A 176 -2.48 9.03 -17.77
C SER A 176 -2.47 8.12 -19.00
N ASN A 177 -1.30 7.74 -19.52
CA ASN A 177 -1.20 6.84 -20.66
C ASN A 177 -1.70 5.42 -20.35
N TYR A 178 -1.36 4.90 -19.15
CA TYR A 178 -1.85 3.59 -18.70
C TYR A 178 -3.36 3.59 -18.53
N VAL A 179 -3.90 4.65 -17.94
CA VAL A 179 -5.33 4.87 -17.74
C VAL A 179 -6.07 4.97 -19.05
N ASN A 180 -5.54 5.71 -20.02
CA ASN A 180 -6.11 5.79 -21.38
C ASN A 180 -6.14 4.41 -22.05
N ASN A 181 -5.09 3.61 -21.90
CA ASN A 181 -5.06 2.24 -22.44
C ASN A 181 -6.11 1.34 -21.78
N ILE A 182 -6.33 1.45 -20.47
CA ILE A 182 -7.42 0.73 -19.78
C ILE A 182 -8.76 1.13 -20.42
N PHE A 183 -9.00 2.42 -20.54
CA PHE A 183 -10.25 2.94 -21.11
C PHE A 183 -10.45 2.49 -22.54
N LEU A 184 -9.46 2.63 -23.42
CA LEU A 184 -9.53 2.20 -24.81
C LEU A 184 -9.74 0.69 -24.95
N ASN A 185 -9.11 -0.12 -24.09
CA ASN A 185 -9.31 -1.56 -24.07
C ASN A 185 -10.73 -1.98 -23.67
N ILE A 186 -11.42 -1.13 -22.91
CA ILE A 186 -12.81 -1.37 -22.52
C ILE A 186 -13.79 -0.76 -23.54
N ASN A 187 -13.49 0.40 -24.13
CA ASN A 187 -14.42 1.21 -24.90
C ASN A 187 -14.24 1.20 -26.43
N LYS A 188 -13.54 0.20 -26.98
CA LYS A 188 -13.36 0.10 -28.45
C LYS A 188 -14.68 0.01 -29.23
N ASN A 189 -15.73 -0.56 -28.63
CA ASN A 189 -17.05 -0.67 -29.22
C ASN A 189 -18.11 -0.67 -28.09
N PRO A 190 -18.88 0.43 -27.91
CA PRO A 190 -19.82 0.54 -26.79
C PRO A 190 -20.88 -0.56 -26.72
N ILE A 191 -21.35 -1.06 -27.83
CA ILE A 191 -22.40 -2.12 -27.88
C ILE A 191 -21.80 -3.46 -27.45
N GLU A 192 -20.65 -3.80 -27.98
CA GLU A 192 -19.94 -5.04 -27.59
C GLU A 192 -19.44 -5.00 -26.15
N ASN A 193 -19.05 -3.82 -25.67
CA ASN A 193 -18.65 -3.61 -24.29
C ASN A 193 -19.79 -3.84 -23.30
N ARG A 194 -20.97 -3.33 -23.56
CA ARG A 194 -22.16 -3.60 -22.72
C ARG A 194 -22.45 -5.10 -22.64
N LYS A 195 -22.41 -5.80 -23.77
CA LYS A 195 -22.58 -7.27 -23.81
C LYS A 195 -21.46 -7.98 -23.02
N TYR A 196 -20.22 -7.56 -23.23
CA TYR A 196 -19.06 -8.09 -22.50
C TYR A 196 -19.19 -7.87 -21.00
N LEU A 197 -19.50 -6.65 -20.55
CA LEU A 197 -19.63 -6.32 -19.12
C LEU A 197 -20.79 -7.12 -18.48
N LYS A 198 -21.97 -7.19 -19.13
CA LYS A 198 -23.09 -7.99 -18.64
C LYS A 198 -22.69 -9.47 -18.50
N LYS A 199 -22.02 -10.04 -19.49
CA LYS A 199 -21.54 -11.40 -19.45
C LYS A 199 -20.47 -11.60 -18.38
N PHE A 200 -19.50 -10.69 -18.29
CA PHE A 200 -18.43 -10.75 -17.29
C PHE A 200 -19.00 -10.81 -15.87
N PHE A 201 -19.92 -9.92 -15.52
CA PHE A 201 -20.49 -9.85 -14.16
C PHE A 201 -21.52 -10.94 -13.85
N SER A 202 -21.96 -11.73 -14.84
CA SER A 202 -22.76 -12.94 -14.61
C SER A 202 -21.93 -14.19 -14.33
N LEU A 203 -20.61 -14.12 -14.46
CA LEU A 203 -19.71 -15.26 -14.24
C LEU A 203 -19.35 -15.43 -12.77
N SER A 204 -18.84 -16.61 -12.41
CA SER A 204 -18.27 -16.84 -11.08
C SER A 204 -17.03 -15.96 -10.84
N LEU A 205 -16.74 -15.64 -9.57
CA LEU A 205 -15.59 -14.80 -9.20
C LEU A 205 -14.27 -15.33 -9.73
N ASP A 206 -14.06 -16.66 -9.71
CA ASP A 206 -12.83 -17.26 -10.25
C ASP A 206 -12.69 -17.07 -11.76
N THR A 207 -13.81 -17.13 -12.48
CA THR A 207 -13.81 -16.91 -13.93
C THR A 207 -13.60 -15.43 -14.25
N GLN A 208 -14.22 -14.53 -13.47
CA GLN A 208 -14.00 -13.09 -13.58
C GLN A 208 -12.50 -12.76 -13.36
N ASP A 209 -11.90 -13.31 -12.32
CA ASP A 209 -10.48 -13.08 -12.00
C ASP A 209 -9.56 -13.55 -13.14
N LYS A 210 -9.80 -14.74 -13.69
CA LYS A 210 -9.03 -15.25 -14.83
C LYS A 210 -9.16 -14.38 -16.08
N LEU A 211 -10.36 -13.96 -16.43
CA LEU A 211 -10.61 -13.11 -17.60
C LEU A 211 -10.05 -11.71 -17.41
N TYR A 212 -10.21 -11.15 -16.21
CA TYR A 212 -9.66 -9.84 -15.84
C TYR A 212 -8.14 -9.84 -15.94
N LYS A 213 -7.48 -10.85 -15.35
CA LYS A 213 -6.04 -11.03 -15.40
C LYS A 213 -5.52 -11.16 -16.82
N LYS A 214 -6.23 -11.93 -17.69
CA LYS A 214 -5.88 -12.04 -19.10
C LYS A 214 -6.01 -10.72 -19.85
N LYS A 215 -6.99 -9.88 -19.51
CA LYS A 215 -7.27 -8.60 -20.20
C LYS A 215 -6.36 -7.46 -19.74
N PHE A 216 -6.11 -7.37 -18.44
CA PHE A 216 -5.42 -6.22 -17.82
C PHE A 216 -4.03 -6.55 -17.28
N CYS A 217 -3.61 -7.81 -17.31
CA CYS A 217 -2.38 -8.30 -16.67
C CYS A 217 -2.31 -7.91 -15.18
N ASN A 218 -3.47 -7.87 -14.51
CA ASN A 218 -3.59 -7.37 -13.16
C ASN A 218 -4.61 -8.16 -12.34
N TYR A 219 -4.71 -7.90 -11.02
CA TYR A 219 -5.54 -8.66 -10.10
C TYR A 219 -6.90 -7.97 -9.84
N TYR A 220 -7.94 -8.78 -9.75
CA TYR A 220 -9.32 -8.36 -9.55
C TYR A 220 -9.77 -8.43 -8.10
N GLN A 221 -9.27 -9.41 -7.33
CA GLN A 221 -9.68 -9.64 -5.95
C GLN A 221 -8.83 -8.81 -4.98
N GLU A 222 -9.47 -8.23 -3.95
CA GLU A 222 -8.85 -7.38 -2.93
C GLU A 222 -7.62 -8.03 -2.29
N ARG A 223 -7.73 -9.32 -1.92
CA ARG A 223 -6.63 -10.08 -1.30
C ARG A 223 -5.35 -10.14 -2.14
N ASP A 224 -5.46 -9.89 -3.44
CA ASP A 224 -4.36 -10.02 -4.40
C ASP A 224 -3.82 -8.67 -4.91
N PHE A 225 -4.36 -7.53 -4.45
CA PHE A 225 -3.93 -6.21 -4.95
C PHE A 225 -2.44 -5.93 -4.74
N ASN A 226 -1.86 -6.44 -3.68
CA ASN A 226 -0.44 -6.25 -3.41
C ASN A 226 0.48 -7.22 -4.17
N LYS A 227 -0.07 -8.13 -5.00
CA LYS A 227 0.73 -9.00 -5.87
C LYS A 227 1.25 -8.28 -7.11
N GLN A 228 0.59 -7.21 -7.53
CA GLN A 228 0.95 -6.46 -8.73
C GLN A 228 0.70 -4.96 -8.52
N PRO A 229 1.65 -4.08 -8.91
CA PRO A 229 1.42 -2.64 -8.92
C PRO A 229 0.19 -2.24 -9.73
N LEU A 230 -0.45 -1.16 -9.29
CA LEU A 230 -1.62 -0.56 -9.92
C LEU A 230 -2.88 -1.44 -9.94
N SER A 231 -2.90 -2.57 -9.21
CA SER A 231 -4.05 -3.49 -9.21
C SER A 231 -5.32 -2.82 -8.70
N LYS A 232 -5.22 -2.10 -7.58
CA LYS A 232 -6.35 -1.39 -6.98
C LYS A 232 -6.91 -0.33 -7.93
N MET A 233 -6.05 0.53 -8.48
CA MET A 233 -6.44 1.56 -9.45
C MET A 233 -7.11 0.94 -10.68
N THR A 234 -6.48 -0.08 -11.28
CA THR A 234 -7.01 -0.72 -12.48
C THR A 234 -8.41 -1.29 -12.26
N LYS A 235 -8.65 -1.91 -11.11
CA LYS A 235 -9.96 -2.44 -10.75
C LYS A 235 -11.00 -1.33 -10.59
N ASP A 236 -10.68 -0.30 -9.83
CA ASP A 236 -11.61 0.80 -9.56
C ASP A 236 -12.03 1.53 -10.84
N LEU A 237 -11.05 1.79 -11.72
CA LEU A 237 -11.36 2.41 -13.02
C LEU A 237 -12.21 1.50 -13.90
N PHE A 238 -12.00 0.18 -13.86
CA PHE A 238 -12.87 -0.77 -14.56
C PHE A 238 -14.31 -0.73 -14.05
N PHE A 239 -14.51 -0.64 -12.73
CA PHE A 239 -15.84 -0.48 -12.14
C PHE A 239 -16.47 0.87 -12.45
N HIS A 240 -15.70 1.93 -12.41
CA HIS A 240 -16.18 3.27 -12.77
C HIS A 240 -16.73 3.31 -14.20
N ILE A 241 -16.04 2.67 -15.15
CA ILE A 241 -16.53 2.54 -16.53
C ILE A 241 -17.83 1.72 -16.56
N LYS A 242 -17.89 0.60 -15.83
CA LYS A 242 -19.11 -0.21 -15.72
C LYS A 242 -20.31 0.62 -15.28
N GLU A 243 -20.16 1.40 -14.20
CA GLU A 243 -21.25 2.20 -13.64
C GLU A 243 -21.78 3.25 -14.63
N ASN A 244 -20.91 3.78 -15.48
CA ASN A 244 -21.28 4.80 -16.48
C ASN A 244 -21.84 4.20 -17.79
N GLU A 245 -21.42 3.00 -18.18
CA GLU A 245 -21.82 2.35 -19.43
C GLU A 245 -23.07 1.45 -19.30
N LEU A 246 -23.41 1.02 -18.07
CA LEU A 246 -24.57 0.14 -17.82
C LEU A 246 -25.82 0.90 -17.34
N LYS A 247 -25.68 2.20 -17.05
CA LYS A 247 -26.82 3.10 -16.85
C LYS A 247 -27.40 3.48 -18.23
#